data_99ca4623a7882de5bddfb7b9ac177947
#
_entry.id   99ca4623a7882de5bddfb7b9ac177947
#
_cell.length_a   1.000
_cell.length_b   1.000
_cell.length_c   1.000
_cell.angle_alpha   90.00
_cell.angle_beta   90.00
_cell.angle_gamma   90.00
#
_symmetry.space_group_name_H-M   'P 1'
#
loop_
_entity.id
_entity.type
_entity.pdbx_description
1 polymer ?
#
loop_
_entity_poly.entity_id
_entity_poly.type
_entity_poly.pdbx_seq_one_letter_code
_entity_poly.pdbx_strand_id
1 'polypeptide(L)'
;RIGELLLGAGARVLAYADNAPGLHGTSRLGLPVMSPDDAARSYGTEALFVVTIWNSEHSYVETAARLRSLGCESITPWLPIAWAFGDALLPQYAAGLPSTVLGLREDVLSQADVWADARSAEVYRQQVAWRMSGDFADLGEVDPVQYFASDVIRPTRDEVFVDCGAYIGDTLIEFTEWAPAFRAVHAFEPDPDGYAALLETIDGFTPEARSRIHTYRSATGAGRGSRLFMGDGAGGRLVDASGDAGDLQEV
;
A
#
# COMPACT_ATOMS: atom_id res chain seq x y z
N ARG A 1 1.69 10.83 -7.95
CA ARG A 1 1.38 9.70 -8.85
C ARG A 1 -0.08 9.69 -9.31
N ILE A 2 -1.10 9.53 -8.40
CA ILE A 2 -2.52 9.47 -8.83
C ILE A 2 -2.91 10.72 -9.64
N GLY A 3 -2.57 11.93 -9.18
CA GLY A 3 -2.85 13.16 -9.90
C GLY A 3 -2.16 13.25 -11.28
N GLU A 4 -0.96 12.71 -11.41
CA GLU A 4 -0.23 12.62 -12.68
C GLU A 4 -0.93 11.68 -13.66
N LEU A 5 -1.32 10.50 -13.20
CA LEU A 5 -2.06 9.54 -14.01
C LEU A 5 -3.43 10.07 -14.43
N LEU A 6 -4.13 10.77 -13.54
CA LEU A 6 -5.39 11.43 -13.87
C LEU A 6 -5.23 12.51 -14.94
N LEU A 7 -4.18 13.34 -14.83
CA LEU A 7 -3.86 14.35 -15.86
C LEU A 7 -3.54 13.68 -17.19
N GLY A 8 -2.72 12.62 -17.19
CA GLY A 8 -2.41 11.82 -18.36
C GLY A 8 -3.64 11.17 -19.01
N ALA A 9 -4.63 10.78 -18.21
CA ALA A 9 -5.91 10.25 -18.66
C ALA A 9 -6.93 11.34 -19.09
N GLY A 10 -6.52 12.62 -19.10
CA GLY A 10 -7.37 13.75 -19.54
C GLY A 10 -8.35 14.26 -18.49
N ALA A 11 -8.23 13.87 -17.23
CA ALA A 11 -9.05 14.40 -16.15
C ALA A 11 -8.68 15.87 -15.86
N ARG A 12 -9.69 16.70 -15.55
CA ARG A 12 -9.47 18.08 -15.14
C ARG A 12 -9.14 18.13 -13.64
N VAL A 13 -7.86 18.11 -13.31
CA VAL A 13 -7.36 18.34 -11.95
C VAL A 13 -7.20 19.84 -11.71
N LEU A 14 -7.72 20.36 -10.60
CA LEU A 14 -7.72 21.81 -10.30
C LEU A 14 -6.57 22.21 -9.38
N ALA A 15 -6.28 21.40 -8.36
CA ALA A 15 -5.26 21.65 -7.36
C ALA A 15 -4.88 20.36 -6.63
N TYR A 16 -3.78 20.41 -5.89
CA TYR A 16 -3.46 19.48 -4.83
C TYR A 16 -3.77 20.10 -3.48
N ALA A 17 -4.36 19.33 -2.57
CA ALA A 17 -4.53 19.75 -1.18
C ALA A 17 -3.65 18.90 -0.28
N ASP A 18 -2.87 19.55 0.59
CA ASP A 18 -1.94 18.89 1.50
C ASP A 18 -1.99 19.55 2.88
N ASN A 19 -1.79 18.77 3.94
CA ASN A 19 -1.74 19.29 5.31
C ASN A 19 -0.39 19.91 5.68
N ALA A 20 0.69 19.62 4.92
CA ALA A 20 2.03 20.12 5.19
C ALA A 20 2.17 21.61 4.83
N PRO A 21 2.33 22.54 5.82
CA PRO A 21 2.35 23.97 5.53
C PRO A 21 3.48 24.39 4.59
N GLY A 22 4.61 23.67 4.62
CA GLY A 22 5.77 23.94 3.77
C GLY A 22 5.53 23.71 2.27
N LEU A 23 4.45 23.01 1.92
CA LEU A 23 4.07 22.77 0.52
C LEU A 23 3.07 23.81 -0.01
N HIS A 24 2.41 24.58 0.87
CA HIS A 24 1.40 25.54 0.45
C HIS A 24 2.00 26.66 -0.38
N GLY A 25 1.31 27.05 -1.45
CA GLY A 25 1.77 28.05 -2.40
C GLY A 25 2.82 27.57 -3.39
N THR A 26 3.27 26.31 -3.28
CA THR A 26 4.11 25.69 -4.32
C THR A 26 3.25 25.17 -5.48
N SER A 27 3.89 24.62 -6.49
CA SER A 27 3.23 24.03 -7.66
C SER A 27 3.73 22.60 -7.87
N ARG A 28 2.83 21.69 -8.19
CA ARG A 28 3.14 20.32 -8.62
C ARG A 28 2.47 20.02 -9.95
N LEU A 29 3.25 19.60 -10.93
CA LEU A 29 2.76 19.36 -12.31
C LEU A 29 1.99 20.54 -12.90
N GLY A 30 2.41 21.76 -12.59
CA GLY A 30 1.77 23.00 -13.05
C GLY A 30 0.49 23.39 -12.30
N LEU A 31 0.08 22.62 -11.28
CA LEU A 31 -1.10 22.90 -10.46
C LEU A 31 -0.71 23.41 -9.08
N PRO A 32 -1.52 24.31 -8.46
CA PRO A 32 -1.23 24.83 -7.13
C PRO A 32 -1.34 23.74 -6.06
N VAL A 33 -0.47 23.81 -5.05
CA VAL A 33 -0.60 23.06 -3.80
C VAL A 33 -1.16 24.00 -2.74
N MET A 34 -2.29 23.63 -2.15
CA MET A 34 -3.06 24.46 -1.23
C MET A 34 -3.26 23.76 0.12
N SER A 35 -3.61 24.51 1.16
CA SER A 35 -4.16 23.87 2.36
C SER A 35 -5.56 23.27 2.04
N PRO A 36 -6.02 22.24 2.78
CA PRO A 36 -7.38 21.73 2.62
C PRO A 36 -8.45 22.80 2.83
N ASP A 37 -8.23 23.74 3.75
CA ASP A 37 -9.13 24.88 4.03
C ASP A 37 -9.21 25.86 2.85
N ASP A 38 -8.10 26.17 2.20
CA ASP A 38 -8.07 27.03 1.01
C ASP A 38 -8.70 26.33 -0.20
N ALA A 39 -8.42 25.05 -0.36
CA ALA A 39 -9.03 24.24 -1.42
C ALA A 39 -10.56 24.16 -1.24
N ALA A 40 -11.04 23.95 -0.01
CA ALA A 40 -12.47 23.93 0.30
C ALA A 40 -13.13 25.29 0.03
N ARG A 41 -12.50 26.41 0.42
CA ARG A 41 -13.00 27.75 0.10
C ARG A 41 -13.08 28.02 -1.39
N SER A 42 -12.11 27.52 -2.15
CA SER A 42 -12.03 27.80 -3.59
C SER A 42 -12.92 26.90 -4.44
N TYR A 43 -13.14 25.65 -4.02
CA TYR A 43 -13.72 24.59 -4.86
C TYR A 43 -14.74 23.70 -4.15
N GLY A 44 -15.09 23.96 -2.89
CA GLY A 44 -15.82 23.03 -2.03
C GLY A 44 -17.17 22.55 -2.59
N THR A 45 -17.91 23.42 -3.29
CA THR A 45 -19.21 23.11 -3.90
C THR A 45 -19.13 22.68 -5.37
N GLU A 46 -17.99 22.89 -6.02
CA GLU A 46 -17.86 22.69 -7.47
C GLU A 46 -16.97 21.52 -7.87
N ALA A 47 -16.09 21.08 -6.97
CA ALA A 47 -15.11 20.05 -7.26
C ALA A 47 -15.36 18.74 -6.50
N LEU A 48 -14.93 17.64 -7.10
CA LEU A 48 -14.80 16.37 -6.42
C LEU A 48 -13.45 16.33 -5.67
N PHE A 49 -13.51 16.17 -4.36
CA PHE A 49 -12.35 15.97 -3.51
C PHE A 49 -12.00 14.49 -3.45
N VAL A 50 -10.85 14.12 -4.01
CA VAL A 50 -10.37 12.74 -4.02
C VAL A 50 -9.32 12.58 -2.93
N VAL A 51 -9.62 11.78 -1.90
CA VAL A 51 -8.67 11.47 -0.83
C VAL A 51 -7.73 10.37 -1.30
N THR A 52 -6.45 10.73 -1.48
CA THR A 52 -5.42 9.84 -2.03
C THR A 52 -4.37 9.42 -1.00
N ILE A 53 -4.60 9.70 0.29
CA ILE A 53 -3.70 9.32 1.38
C ILE A 53 -3.83 7.81 1.59
N TRP A 54 -2.70 7.12 1.55
CA TRP A 54 -2.60 5.68 1.74
C TRP A 54 -1.49 5.37 2.74
N ASN A 55 -1.85 5.30 4.00
CA ASN A 55 -1.00 4.81 5.08
C ASN A 55 -1.87 4.26 6.22
N SER A 56 -1.30 3.44 7.08
CA SER A 56 -2.00 2.76 8.18
C SER A 56 -2.50 3.70 9.28
N GLU A 57 -1.92 4.89 9.39
CA GLU A 57 -2.29 5.89 10.41
C GLU A 57 -3.39 6.84 9.93
N HIS A 58 -3.76 6.78 8.64
CA HIS A 58 -4.73 7.68 8.04
C HIS A 58 -6.15 7.12 8.10
N SER A 59 -7.07 7.90 8.69
CA SER A 59 -8.51 7.64 8.65
C SER A 59 -9.18 8.42 7.51
N TYR A 60 -9.67 7.70 6.50
CA TYR A 60 -10.50 8.29 5.44
C TYR A 60 -11.78 8.92 6.01
N VAL A 61 -12.42 8.24 6.98
CA VAL A 61 -13.67 8.69 7.61
C VAL A 61 -13.48 10.05 8.27
N GLU A 62 -12.38 10.23 9.03
CA GLU A 62 -12.06 11.51 9.69
C GLU A 62 -11.74 12.59 8.67
N THR A 63 -10.95 12.29 7.65
CA THR A 63 -10.61 13.25 6.58
C THR A 63 -11.85 13.68 5.81
N ALA A 64 -12.72 12.74 5.45
CA ALA A 64 -13.99 13.06 4.77
C ALA A 64 -14.92 13.90 5.66
N ALA A 65 -15.01 13.59 6.96
CA ALA A 65 -15.79 14.38 7.91
C ALA A 65 -15.25 15.82 8.03
N ARG A 66 -13.92 15.99 8.11
CA ARG A 66 -13.30 17.32 8.12
C ARG A 66 -13.59 18.10 6.84
N LEU A 67 -13.41 17.49 5.67
CA LEU A 67 -13.71 18.15 4.39
C LEU A 67 -15.18 18.59 4.29
N ARG A 68 -16.12 17.74 4.76
CA ARG A 68 -17.55 18.11 4.84
C ARG A 68 -17.77 19.30 5.76
N SER A 69 -17.09 19.37 6.91
CA SER A 69 -17.19 20.51 7.84
C SER A 69 -16.65 21.82 7.23
N LEU A 70 -15.76 21.72 6.26
CA LEU A 70 -15.23 22.85 5.48
C LEU A 70 -16.14 23.26 4.30
N GLY A 71 -17.26 22.57 4.08
CA GLY A 71 -18.21 22.85 3.02
C GLY A 71 -17.97 22.08 1.71
N CYS A 72 -17.13 21.05 1.70
CA CYS A 72 -16.97 20.20 0.52
C CYS A 72 -18.17 19.27 0.37
N GLU A 73 -18.88 19.35 -0.76
CA GLU A 73 -20.09 18.56 -1.02
C GLU A 73 -19.79 17.17 -1.61
N SER A 74 -18.80 17.10 -2.47
CA SER A 74 -18.44 15.87 -3.19
C SER A 74 -17.07 15.37 -2.74
N ILE A 75 -17.04 14.25 -2.02
CA ILE A 75 -15.81 13.64 -1.48
C ILE A 75 -15.83 12.16 -1.79
N THR A 76 -14.72 11.62 -2.28
CA THR A 76 -14.57 10.19 -2.57
C THR A 76 -13.16 9.71 -2.18
N PRO A 77 -13.00 8.46 -1.76
CA PRO A 77 -11.67 7.84 -1.75
C PRO A 77 -11.16 7.66 -3.18
N TRP A 78 -9.88 7.36 -3.33
CA TRP A 78 -9.23 7.25 -4.64
C TRP A 78 -9.70 6.04 -5.46
N LEU A 79 -10.18 4.96 -4.82
CA LEU A 79 -10.44 3.69 -5.48
C LEU A 79 -11.57 3.75 -6.54
N PRO A 80 -12.74 4.38 -6.29
CA PRO A 80 -13.75 4.59 -7.34
C PRO A 80 -13.22 5.39 -8.54
N ILE A 81 -12.29 6.31 -8.30
CA ILE A 81 -11.63 7.04 -9.39
C ILE A 81 -10.71 6.12 -10.17
N ALA A 82 -9.96 5.26 -9.50
CA ALA A 82 -9.12 4.25 -10.16
C ALA A 82 -9.95 3.31 -11.05
N TRP A 83 -11.18 2.96 -10.65
CA TRP A 83 -12.08 2.17 -11.49
C TRP A 83 -12.56 2.91 -12.73
N ALA A 84 -12.83 4.21 -12.61
CA ALA A 84 -13.24 5.05 -13.75
C ALA A 84 -12.12 5.22 -14.78
N PHE A 85 -10.87 5.13 -14.36
CA PHE A 85 -9.67 5.25 -15.19
C PHE A 85 -8.81 3.97 -15.13
N GLY A 86 -9.47 2.81 -15.16
CA GLY A 86 -8.85 1.50 -14.88
C GLY A 86 -7.63 1.19 -15.71
N ASP A 87 -7.65 1.50 -17.00
CA ASP A 87 -6.52 1.25 -17.91
C ASP A 87 -5.24 2.01 -17.52
N ALA A 88 -5.40 3.18 -16.89
CA ALA A 88 -4.27 4.02 -16.48
C ALA A 88 -3.83 3.78 -15.02
N LEU A 89 -4.76 3.37 -14.15
CA LEU A 89 -4.55 3.35 -12.70
C LEU A 89 -4.48 1.95 -12.09
N LEU A 90 -4.99 0.93 -12.79
CA LEU A 90 -5.03 -0.44 -12.27
C LEU A 90 -4.10 -1.39 -13.08
N PRO A 91 -3.60 -2.47 -12.47
CA PRO A 91 -3.74 -2.83 -11.05
C PRO A 91 -2.86 -1.96 -10.14
N GLN A 92 -3.31 -1.72 -8.91
CA GLN A 92 -2.58 -0.98 -7.89
C GLN A 92 -2.72 -1.70 -6.54
N TYR A 93 -1.64 -2.27 -6.00
CA TYR A 93 -1.68 -3.10 -4.78
C TYR A 93 -2.78 -4.18 -4.85
N ALA A 94 -3.55 -4.31 -3.78
CA ALA A 94 -4.70 -5.21 -3.70
C ALA A 94 -5.97 -4.64 -4.38
N ALA A 95 -5.88 -3.47 -5.03
CA ALA A 95 -7.01 -2.87 -5.72
C ALA A 95 -7.15 -3.45 -7.13
N GLY A 96 -8.35 -3.90 -7.45
CA GLY A 96 -8.76 -4.38 -8.75
C GLY A 96 -10.16 -3.89 -9.08
N LEU A 97 -10.67 -4.24 -10.24
CA LEU A 97 -12.05 -3.91 -10.60
C LEU A 97 -13.06 -4.77 -9.79
N PRO A 98 -14.22 -4.22 -9.38
CA PRO A 98 -15.28 -4.99 -8.74
C PRO A 98 -15.74 -6.20 -9.57
N SER A 99 -15.67 -6.11 -10.90
CA SER A 99 -15.97 -7.22 -11.81
C SER A 99 -15.09 -8.45 -11.58
N THR A 100 -13.85 -8.28 -11.10
CA THR A 100 -12.98 -9.41 -10.74
C THR A 100 -13.54 -10.17 -9.55
N VAL A 101 -14.00 -9.47 -8.50
CA VAL A 101 -14.63 -10.06 -7.32
C VAL A 101 -15.94 -10.77 -7.73
N LEU A 102 -16.74 -10.13 -8.59
CA LEU A 102 -17.99 -10.73 -9.12
C LEU A 102 -17.73 -11.98 -9.95
N GLY A 103 -16.64 -11.99 -10.74
CA GLY A 103 -16.23 -13.17 -11.51
C GLY A 103 -15.83 -14.36 -10.64
N LEU A 104 -15.36 -14.10 -9.41
CA LEU A 104 -14.99 -15.10 -8.41
C LEU A 104 -16.08 -15.32 -7.35
N ARG A 105 -17.33 -14.94 -7.65
CA ARG A 105 -18.41 -14.91 -6.66
C ARG A 105 -18.59 -16.22 -5.89
N GLU A 106 -18.54 -17.35 -6.56
CA GLU A 106 -18.73 -18.67 -5.91
C GLU A 106 -17.60 -18.97 -4.93
N ASP A 107 -16.35 -18.69 -5.33
CA ASP A 107 -15.18 -18.85 -4.46
C ASP A 107 -15.25 -17.90 -3.27
N VAL A 108 -15.56 -16.63 -3.50
CA VAL A 108 -15.71 -15.62 -2.45
C VAL A 108 -16.78 -16.03 -1.43
N LEU A 109 -17.92 -16.51 -1.88
CA LEU A 109 -19.00 -16.97 -0.99
C LEU A 109 -18.59 -18.24 -0.23
N SER A 110 -17.90 -19.19 -0.88
CA SER A 110 -17.44 -20.42 -0.23
C SER A 110 -16.41 -20.17 0.87
N GLN A 111 -15.62 -19.10 0.75
CA GLN A 111 -14.62 -18.73 1.75
C GLN A 111 -15.22 -18.01 2.98
N ALA A 112 -16.48 -17.58 2.92
CA ALA A 112 -17.10 -16.85 4.03
C ALA A 112 -17.23 -17.69 5.32
N ASP A 113 -17.28 -19.01 5.19
CA ASP A 113 -17.53 -19.96 6.28
C ASP A 113 -16.27 -20.71 6.76
N VAL A 114 -15.08 -20.41 6.18
CA VAL A 114 -13.83 -21.13 6.57
C VAL A 114 -13.11 -20.54 7.79
N TRP A 115 -13.54 -19.38 8.25
CA TRP A 115 -12.90 -18.64 9.32
C TRP A 115 -13.18 -19.27 10.69
N ALA A 116 -12.14 -19.40 11.51
CA ALA A 116 -12.23 -20.07 12.81
C ALA A 116 -13.02 -19.28 13.86
N ASP A 117 -13.16 -17.98 13.69
CA ASP A 117 -13.82 -17.08 14.64
C ASP A 117 -14.65 -15.99 13.94
N ALA A 118 -15.56 -15.38 14.71
CA ALA A 118 -16.48 -14.36 14.20
C ALA A 118 -15.76 -13.06 13.77
N ARG A 119 -14.63 -12.71 14.43
CA ARG A 119 -13.86 -11.51 14.07
C ARG A 119 -13.22 -11.67 12.71
N SER A 120 -12.56 -12.80 12.46
CA SER A 120 -11.96 -13.11 11.17
C SER A 120 -13.00 -13.15 10.05
N ALA A 121 -14.15 -13.75 10.29
CA ALA A 121 -15.27 -13.76 9.36
C ALA A 121 -15.79 -12.33 9.05
N GLU A 122 -15.85 -11.46 10.05
CA GLU A 122 -16.28 -10.08 9.87
C GLU A 122 -15.24 -9.28 9.06
N VAL A 123 -13.95 -9.39 9.38
CA VAL A 123 -12.87 -8.75 8.61
C VAL A 123 -12.90 -9.21 7.16
N TYR A 124 -13.13 -10.50 6.90
CA TYR A 124 -13.29 -11.01 5.54
C TYR A 124 -14.43 -10.32 4.78
N ARG A 125 -15.62 -10.20 5.42
CA ARG A 125 -16.77 -9.52 4.80
C ARG A 125 -16.49 -8.05 4.52
N GLN A 126 -15.85 -7.35 5.46
CA GLN A 126 -15.44 -5.95 5.29
C GLN A 126 -14.46 -5.79 4.13
N GLN A 127 -13.48 -6.67 4.00
CA GLN A 127 -12.54 -6.67 2.87
C GLN A 127 -13.23 -6.92 1.52
N VAL A 128 -14.23 -7.79 1.47
CA VAL A 128 -15.04 -8.03 0.26
C VAL A 128 -15.91 -6.80 -0.03
N ALA A 129 -16.58 -6.23 0.96
CA ALA A 129 -17.42 -5.03 0.81
C ALA A 129 -16.60 -3.87 0.27
N TRP A 130 -15.44 -3.59 0.86
CA TRP A 130 -14.53 -2.56 0.38
C TRP A 130 -14.10 -2.74 -1.09
N ARG A 131 -13.79 -3.98 -1.50
CA ARG A 131 -13.42 -4.26 -2.90
C ARG A 131 -14.58 -4.09 -3.88
N MET A 132 -15.80 -4.08 -3.37
CA MET A 132 -17.01 -3.89 -4.18
C MET A 132 -17.48 -2.44 -4.19
N SER A 133 -17.37 -1.72 -3.07
CA SER A 133 -17.83 -0.33 -2.92
C SER A 133 -16.73 0.69 -3.23
N GLY A 134 -15.47 0.35 -2.95
CA GLY A 134 -14.34 1.30 -2.94
C GLY A 134 -14.39 2.28 -1.78
N ASP A 135 -15.33 2.13 -0.84
CA ASP A 135 -15.45 3.01 0.31
C ASP A 135 -14.61 2.47 1.49
N PHE A 136 -13.66 3.26 1.93
CA PHE A 136 -12.81 2.90 3.07
C PHE A 136 -13.57 2.88 4.41
N ALA A 137 -14.80 3.42 4.45
CA ALA A 137 -15.68 3.28 5.60
C ALA A 137 -16.15 1.82 5.82
N ASP A 138 -16.09 0.98 4.78
CA ASP A 138 -16.39 -0.44 4.89
C ASP A 138 -15.29 -1.25 5.62
N LEU A 139 -14.07 -0.71 5.68
CA LEU A 139 -12.96 -1.31 6.42
C LEU A 139 -13.13 -1.06 7.92
N GLY A 140 -12.87 -2.09 8.71
CA GLY A 140 -12.81 -1.98 10.17
C GLY A 140 -11.53 -1.29 10.66
N GLU A 141 -11.36 -1.28 11.98
CA GLU A 141 -10.13 -0.79 12.58
C GLU A 141 -8.92 -1.62 12.16
N VAL A 142 -7.80 -0.93 11.94
CA VAL A 142 -6.52 -1.57 11.63
C VAL A 142 -6.02 -2.30 12.87
N ASP A 143 -5.65 -3.58 12.73
CA ASP A 143 -4.98 -4.30 13.80
C ASP A 143 -3.54 -3.79 13.93
N PRO A 144 -3.09 -3.40 15.12
CA PRO A 144 -1.72 -2.93 15.33
C PRO A 144 -0.67 -4.03 15.13
N VAL A 145 -1.08 -5.32 15.19
CA VAL A 145 -0.19 -6.47 14.97
C VAL A 145 -0.51 -7.08 13.61
N GLN A 146 0.33 -6.79 12.62
CA GLN A 146 0.09 -7.21 11.26
C GLN A 146 0.51 -8.66 10.98
N TYR A 147 1.71 -9.07 11.41
CA TYR A 147 2.30 -10.36 11.03
C TYR A 147 2.47 -11.35 12.19
N PHE A 148 2.82 -10.88 13.37
CA PHE A 148 3.29 -11.74 14.46
C PHE A 148 2.29 -11.78 15.63
N ALA A 149 1.01 -12.01 15.31
CA ALA A 149 -0.07 -12.12 16.28
C ALA A 149 0.13 -13.32 17.20
N SER A 150 0.38 -13.07 18.50
CA SER A 150 0.75 -14.09 19.50
C SER A 150 -0.37 -15.04 19.86
N ASP A 151 -1.61 -14.73 19.54
CA ASP A 151 -2.79 -15.59 19.65
C ASP A 151 -2.93 -16.57 18.49
N VAL A 152 -2.27 -16.29 17.35
CA VAL A 152 -2.26 -17.15 16.15
C VAL A 152 -1.00 -18.00 16.08
N ILE A 153 0.18 -17.38 16.27
CA ILE A 153 1.47 -18.04 16.15
C ILE A 153 2.36 -17.71 17.35
N ARG A 154 3.22 -18.65 17.73
CA ARG A 154 4.21 -18.46 18.80
C ARG A 154 5.59 -18.78 18.26
N PRO A 155 6.62 -17.94 18.55
CA PRO A 155 7.96 -18.20 18.08
C PRO A 155 8.57 -19.43 18.75
N THR A 156 9.36 -20.14 18.00
CA THR A 156 10.24 -21.20 18.50
C THR A 156 11.71 -20.75 18.43
N ARG A 157 12.64 -21.56 18.97
CA ARG A 157 14.08 -21.25 18.90
C ARG A 157 14.71 -21.58 17.54
N ASP A 158 13.97 -22.29 16.69
CA ASP A 158 14.45 -22.75 15.38
C ASP A 158 13.77 -22.03 14.21
N GLU A 159 13.17 -20.84 14.47
CA GLU A 159 12.50 -20.09 13.42
C GLU A 159 13.45 -19.76 12.27
N VAL A 160 12.97 -20.03 11.05
CA VAL A 160 13.56 -19.55 9.82
C VAL A 160 12.54 -18.65 9.14
N PHE A 161 12.87 -17.38 9.03
CA PHE A 161 12.00 -16.40 8.40
C PHE A 161 12.47 -16.13 6.97
N VAL A 162 11.53 -16.12 6.03
CA VAL A 162 11.77 -15.74 4.65
C VAL A 162 10.93 -14.51 4.35
N ASP A 163 11.59 -13.39 4.12
CA ASP A 163 10.97 -12.11 3.80
C ASP A 163 11.06 -11.86 2.29
N CYS A 164 9.91 -11.87 1.63
CA CYS A 164 9.78 -11.72 0.18
C CYS A 164 9.33 -10.31 -0.18
N GLY A 165 10.26 -9.38 -0.26
CA GLY A 165 10.03 -7.95 -0.38
C GLY A 165 10.31 -7.26 0.96
N ALA A 166 11.56 -7.37 1.40
CA ALA A 166 11.98 -6.90 2.72
C ALA A 166 12.06 -5.36 2.83
N TYR A 167 11.95 -4.66 1.69
CA TYR A 167 11.95 -3.20 1.60
C TYR A 167 13.06 -2.58 2.46
N ILE A 168 12.73 -1.78 3.45
CA ILE A 168 13.68 -1.15 4.38
C ILE A 168 13.95 -1.98 5.64
N GLY A 169 13.36 -3.17 5.77
CA GLY A 169 13.55 -4.08 6.91
C GLY A 169 12.66 -3.81 8.11
N ASP A 170 11.54 -3.11 7.93
CA ASP A 170 10.55 -2.86 8.99
C ASP A 170 9.96 -4.17 9.56
N THR A 171 9.53 -5.08 8.70
CA THR A 171 9.07 -6.42 9.11
C THR A 171 10.17 -7.24 9.80
N LEU A 172 11.42 -7.05 9.38
CA LEU A 172 12.57 -7.72 10.00
C LEU A 172 12.81 -7.24 11.44
N ILE A 173 12.60 -5.94 11.72
CA ILE A 173 12.67 -5.41 13.09
C ILE A 173 11.61 -6.11 13.95
N GLU A 174 10.35 -6.11 13.53
CA GLU A 174 9.26 -6.77 14.26
C GLU A 174 9.54 -8.26 14.47
N PHE A 175 10.03 -8.97 13.43
CA PHE A 175 10.37 -10.39 13.53
C PHE A 175 11.46 -10.65 14.58
N THR A 176 12.52 -9.85 14.61
CA THR A 176 13.62 -10.07 15.56
C THR A 176 13.22 -9.77 17.01
N GLU A 177 12.26 -8.87 17.23
CA GLU A 177 11.66 -8.64 18.54
C GLU A 177 10.74 -9.78 18.95
N TRP A 178 9.92 -10.29 18.02
CA TRP A 178 8.99 -11.40 18.26
C TRP A 178 9.72 -12.75 18.47
N ALA A 179 10.77 -13.03 17.72
CA ALA A 179 11.55 -14.28 17.75
C ALA A 179 13.04 -14.05 17.99
N PRO A 180 13.49 -13.52 19.15
CA PRO A 180 14.89 -13.10 19.35
C PRO A 180 15.91 -14.26 19.27
N ALA A 181 15.46 -15.50 19.41
CA ALA A 181 16.29 -16.71 19.32
C ALA A 181 16.19 -17.41 17.95
N PHE A 182 15.77 -16.70 16.89
CA PHE A 182 15.63 -17.25 15.55
C PHE A 182 16.93 -17.94 15.04
N ARG A 183 16.78 -18.91 14.15
CA ARG A 183 17.90 -19.65 13.55
C ARG A 183 18.47 -18.91 12.33
N ALA A 184 17.62 -18.43 11.44
CA ALA A 184 18.04 -17.72 10.23
C ALA A 184 16.94 -16.82 9.69
N VAL A 185 17.33 -15.77 8.97
CA VAL A 185 16.47 -14.96 8.12
C VAL A 185 17.04 -14.95 6.70
N HIS A 186 16.14 -15.02 5.72
CA HIS A 186 16.44 -14.82 4.30
C HIS A 186 15.58 -13.67 3.78
N ALA A 187 16.18 -12.50 3.58
CA ALA A 187 15.49 -11.27 3.18
C ALA A 187 15.79 -10.96 1.70
N PHE A 188 14.73 -10.87 0.89
CA PHE A 188 14.81 -10.60 -0.54
C PHE A 188 14.25 -9.21 -0.82
N GLU A 189 15.05 -8.34 -1.44
CA GLU A 189 14.63 -7.00 -1.86
C GLU A 189 15.25 -6.67 -3.22
N PRO A 190 14.44 -6.52 -4.28
CA PRO A 190 14.95 -6.23 -5.62
C PRO A 190 15.31 -4.76 -5.84
N ASP A 191 14.61 -3.81 -5.17
CA ASP A 191 14.86 -2.38 -5.32
C ASP A 191 16.21 -2.00 -4.71
N PRO A 192 17.12 -1.34 -5.45
CA PRO A 192 18.43 -0.97 -4.91
C PRO A 192 18.38 -0.02 -3.73
N ASP A 193 17.47 0.95 -3.74
CA ASP A 193 17.34 1.93 -2.65
C ASP A 193 16.72 1.25 -1.42
N GLY A 194 15.70 0.41 -1.63
CA GLY A 194 15.14 -0.45 -0.60
C GLY A 194 16.19 -1.39 -0.01
N TYR A 195 16.98 -2.06 -0.86
CA TYR A 195 18.05 -2.96 -0.41
C TYR A 195 19.15 -2.23 0.36
N ALA A 196 19.52 -1.01 -0.05
CA ALA A 196 20.49 -0.20 0.70
C ALA A 196 19.98 0.16 2.09
N ALA A 197 18.71 0.59 2.19
CA ALA A 197 18.07 0.88 3.47
C ALA A 197 17.90 -0.37 4.36
N LEU A 198 17.60 -1.54 3.75
CA LEU A 198 17.58 -2.83 4.45
C LEU A 198 18.95 -3.14 5.10
N LEU A 199 20.04 -2.92 4.38
CA LEU A 199 21.40 -3.12 4.94
C LEU A 199 21.69 -2.17 6.10
N GLU A 200 21.27 -0.90 6.01
CA GLU A 200 21.39 0.06 7.12
C GLU A 200 20.61 -0.39 8.36
N THR A 201 19.39 -0.90 8.16
CA THR A 201 18.56 -1.47 9.23
C THR A 201 19.26 -2.66 9.89
N ILE A 202 19.83 -3.58 9.09
CA ILE A 202 20.57 -4.75 9.59
C ILE A 202 21.83 -4.36 10.36
N ASP A 203 22.50 -3.30 9.96
CA ASP A 203 23.67 -2.78 10.68
C ASP A 203 23.34 -2.29 12.10
N GLY A 204 22.09 -1.95 12.37
CA GLY A 204 21.59 -1.62 13.70
C GLY A 204 21.43 -2.82 14.65
N PHE A 205 21.41 -4.06 14.15
CA PHE A 205 21.28 -5.25 14.98
C PHE A 205 22.58 -5.67 15.66
N THR A 206 22.47 -6.52 16.69
CA THR A 206 23.65 -7.10 17.35
C THR A 206 24.47 -7.94 16.37
N PRO A 207 25.79 -8.08 16.55
CA PRO A 207 26.62 -8.92 15.69
C PRO A 207 26.13 -10.37 15.61
N GLU A 208 25.54 -10.89 16.70
CA GLU A 208 24.97 -12.22 16.74
C GLU A 208 23.73 -12.35 15.88
N ALA A 209 22.80 -11.40 15.94
CA ALA A 209 21.60 -11.38 15.09
C ALA A 209 22.00 -11.24 13.60
N ARG A 210 22.88 -10.29 13.29
CA ARG A 210 23.39 -10.08 11.93
C ARG A 210 23.99 -11.34 11.29
N SER A 211 24.73 -12.12 12.06
CA SER A 211 25.36 -13.36 11.55
C SER A 211 24.37 -14.41 11.05
N ARG A 212 23.09 -14.26 11.41
CA ARG A 212 21.98 -15.17 11.06
C ARG A 212 21.06 -14.60 9.99
N ILE A 213 21.33 -13.37 9.49
CA ILE A 213 20.52 -12.71 8.48
C ILE A 213 21.26 -12.76 7.14
N HIS A 214 20.60 -13.31 6.13
CA HIS A 214 21.07 -13.42 4.76
C HIS A 214 20.23 -12.54 3.86
N THR A 215 20.86 -11.65 3.11
CA THR A 215 20.18 -10.73 2.21
C THR A 215 20.44 -11.06 0.76
N TYR A 216 19.43 -10.83 -0.08
CA TYR A 216 19.48 -11.10 -1.51
C TYR A 216 18.89 -9.92 -2.27
N ARG A 217 19.70 -9.26 -3.11
CA ARG A 217 19.18 -8.22 -4.01
C ARG A 217 18.52 -8.87 -5.22
N SER A 218 17.36 -9.45 -5.00
CA SER A 218 16.59 -10.15 -6.03
C SER A 218 15.12 -10.24 -5.64
N ALA A 219 14.27 -10.35 -6.65
CA ALA A 219 12.85 -10.64 -6.45
C ALA A 219 12.63 -12.15 -6.20
N THR A 220 11.57 -12.47 -5.51
CA THR A 220 11.08 -13.85 -5.38
C THR A 220 10.04 -14.14 -6.46
N GLY A 221 10.02 -15.38 -6.97
CA GLY A 221 9.10 -15.76 -8.04
C GLY A 221 9.00 -17.25 -8.26
N ALA A 222 8.10 -17.68 -9.14
CA ALA A 222 7.84 -19.10 -9.44
C ALA A 222 8.96 -19.81 -10.22
N GLY A 223 9.93 -19.07 -10.74
CA GLY A 223 11.02 -19.62 -11.56
C GLY A 223 12.28 -18.79 -11.49
N ARG A 224 13.40 -19.38 -11.90
CA ARG A 224 14.67 -18.67 -12.03
C ARG A 224 14.73 -17.93 -13.37
N GLY A 225 15.31 -16.75 -13.36
CA GLY A 225 15.53 -15.91 -14.55
C GLY A 225 15.58 -14.45 -14.19
N SER A 226 15.98 -13.63 -15.15
CA SER A 226 15.95 -12.18 -15.00
C SER A 226 14.59 -11.64 -15.40
N ARG A 227 14.14 -10.61 -14.71
CA ARG A 227 12.91 -9.86 -14.96
C ARG A 227 13.19 -8.37 -14.86
N LEU A 228 12.36 -7.58 -15.52
CA LEU A 228 12.38 -6.14 -15.35
C LEU A 228 11.61 -5.77 -14.09
N PHE A 229 12.19 -4.93 -13.27
CA PHE A 229 11.60 -4.41 -12.05
C PHE A 229 11.42 -2.90 -12.16
N MET A 230 10.25 -2.42 -11.80
CA MET A 230 9.95 -0.99 -11.68
C MET A 230 9.92 -0.65 -10.20
N GLY A 231 10.90 0.11 -9.75
CA GLY A 231 10.95 0.65 -8.39
C GLY A 231 9.85 1.69 -8.18
N ASP A 232 9.17 1.60 -7.06
CA ASP A 232 8.17 2.58 -6.60
C ASP A 232 8.07 2.51 -5.06
N GLY A 233 9.21 2.49 -4.39
CA GLY A 233 9.29 2.24 -2.96
C GLY A 233 8.60 0.91 -2.60
N ALA A 234 7.76 0.93 -1.57
CA ALA A 234 7.00 -0.27 -1.16
C ALA A 234 6.03 -0.81 -2.24
N GLY A 235 5.81 -0.07 -3.34
CA GLY A 235 4.93 -0.45 -4.45
C GLY A 235 5.65 -1.03 -5.67
N GLY A 236 6.94 -1.36 -5.55
CA GLY A 236 7.75 -1.94 -6.63
C GLY A 236 7.14 -3.22 -7.19
N ARG A 237 7.29 -3.46 -8.50
CA ARG A 237 6.70 -4.63 -9.17
C ARG A 237 7.54 -5.12 -10.34
N LEU A 238 7.44 -6.42 -10.61
CA LEU A 238 7.94 -6.99 -11.85
C LEU A 238 7.06 -6.55 -13.03
N VAL A 239 7.69 -6.21 -14.15
CA VAL A 239 7.01 -5.81 -15.39
C VAL A 239 7.50 -6.66 -16.56
N ASP A 240 6.61 -6.86 -17.55
CA ASP A 240 6.99 -7.53 -18.79
C ASP A 240 7.80 -6.59 -19.70
N ALA A 241 8.70 -7.14 -20.49
CA ALA A 241 9.65 -6.41 -21.35
C ALA A 241 9.00 -5.50 -22.42
N SER A 242 7.67 -5.44 -22.49
CA SER A 242 6.91 -4.62 -23.44
C SER A 242 6.47 -3.26 -22.89
N GLY A 243 6.80 -2.92 -21.64
CA GLY A 243 6.45 -1.65 -21.00
C GLY A 243 7.40 -0.52 -21.37
N ASP A 244 6.88 0.71 -21.34
CA ASP A 244 7.65 1.94 -21.54
C ASP A 244 8.83 2.00 -20.57
N ALA A 245 10.02 2.27 -21.09
CA ALA A 245 11.30 2.18 -20.37
C ALA A 245 11.49 3.38 -19.40
N GLY A 246 10.68 3.46 -18.37
CA GLY A 246 11.00 4.18 -17.15
C GLY A 246 12.14 3.48 -16.39
N ASP A 247 12.43 3.86 -15.16
CA ASP A 247 13.52 3.31 -14.31
C ASP A 247 13.41 1.78 -14.10
N LEU A 248 13.55 1.01 -15.21
CA LEU A 248 13.50 -0.45 -15.23
C LEU A 248 14.86 -1.02 -14.87
N GLN A 249 14.88 -1.97 -13.95
CA GLN A 249 16.07 -2.68 -13.51
C GLN A 249 15.90 -4.18 -13.74
N GLU A 250 17.00 -4.83 -14.14
CA GLU A 250 17.04 -6.28 -14.22
C GLU A 250 17.33 -6.88 -12.82
N VAL A 251 16.45 -7.77 -12.35
CA VAL A 251 16.52 -8.39 -11.04
C VAL A 251 16.44 -9.92 -11.13
#